data_7a8823e4e6cf06fd87dd085d8bd5218e
#
_entry.id   7a8823e4e6cf06fd87dd085d8bd5218e
#
_cell.length_a   1.000
_cell.length_b   1.000
_cell.length_c   1.000
_cell.angle_alpha   90.00
_cell.angle_beta   90.00
_cell.angle_gamma   90.00
#
_symmetry.space_group_name_H-M   'P 1'
#
loop_
_entity.id
_entity.type
_entity.pdbx_description
1 polymer ?
#
loop_
_entity_poly.entity_id
_entity_poly.type
_entity_poly.pdbx_seq_one_letter_code
_entity_poly.pdbx_strand_id
1 'polypeptide(L)'
;MSISNLEGVETASPVATRQMRNAIVASLLGWSLDLFDLFILLYVAPVVGALFFPSSIPTLSLAAVYASFAVTLLMRPVGSAIFGHYADVHGRKNAMFVAIVGVGISTAAFGLLPTIAQAGYIAPVLFLILRLVQGIFVGGVVASTHTIGTEWAAPNRRGAMSGRVGGGGAGIGALMASFVFLVMSSLFPGDAFAVWGWRCMFFAGLLSSLLGWFIFNNLEESPFFKEQQKQKAAGTITATDKPVKKLFSSGWRNVLFLNLLITFGGGTGYYLTSGYLPSFLKVVNGVPNNVSSLILMGASVIAMVSAVFFGGLSDYIGRKKTFLLVGVCMAVLLPVCYLGMAKATDTSAITLYALAIAFLGNAGYAPILIFLNERFPTEIRASGTGLSWNIGFALGGMMPTFVSLASASPAQIPMSLSVFIVVIFVIYLIGAWLIPETKGDFR
;
A
#
# COMPACT_ATOMS: atom_id res chain seq x y z
N MET A 1 44.28 -2.29 -6.13
CA MET A 1 44.02 -1.45 -7.33
C MET A 1 43.31 -0.19 -6.83
N SER A 2 43.89 0.97 -7.11
CA SER A 2 43.74 2.22 -6.38
C SER A 2 42.36 2.91 -6.56
N ILE A 3 41.96 3.59 -5.48
CA ILE A 3 40.72 4.37 -5.26
C ILE A 3 40.76 5.74 -6.03
N SER A 4 41.38 5.85 -7.15
CA SER A 4 41.63 7.12 -7.83
C SER A 4 40.80 7.44 -9.08
N ASN A 5 39.67 6.74 -9.32
CA ASN A 5 38.84 7.00 -10.50
C ASN A 5 37.35 7.27 -10.19
N LEU A 6 37.04 8.03 -9.14
CA LEU A 6 35.67 8.50 -8.84
C LEU A 6 35.53 10.04 -8.89
N GLU A 7 36.38 10.74 -9.60
CA GLU A 7 36.25 12.17 -9.92
C GLU A 7 35.81 12.41 -11.37
N GLY A 8 34.71 11.79 -11.74
CA GLY A 8 33.99 12.04 -12.99
C GLY A 8 32.49 12.05 -12.74
N VAL A 9 32.01 13.05 -12.00
CA VAL A 9 30.60 13.42 -12.04
C VAL A 9 30.39 14.12 -13.40
N GLU A 10 30.32 13.29 -14.47
CA GLU A 10 29.72 13.76 -15.71
C GLU A 10 28.32 14.26 -15.37
N THR A 11 28.11 15.56 -15.54
CA THR A 11 26.79 16.17 -15.47
C THR A 11 25.89 15.39 -16.45
N ALA A 12 24.97 14.60 -15.89
CA ALA A 12 24.06 13.75 -16.66
C ALA A 12 23.44 14.62 -17.76
N SER A 13 23.44 14.12 -19.00
CA SER A 13 22.91 14.90 -20.13
C SER A 13 21.48 15.35 -19.80
N PRO A 14 21.03 16.53 -20.30
CA PRO A 14 19.67 17.04 -20.06
C PRO A 14 18.59 16.00 -20.40
N VAL A 15 18.84 15.12 -21.37
CA VAL A 15 17.97 14.01 -21.76
C VAL A 15 17.91 12.94 -20.67
N ALA A 16 19.05 12.53 -20.11
CA ALA A 16 19.11 11.55 -19.03
C ALA A 16 18.40 12.08 -17.76
N THR A 17 18.57 13.36 -17.44
CA THR A 17 17.89 14.01 -16.31
C THR A 17 16.37 14.05 -16.50
N ARG A 18 15.90 14.31 -17.72
CA ARG A 18 14.46 14.31 -18.05
C ARG A 18 13.87 12.91 -17.96
N GLN A 19 14.55 11.90 -18.46
CA GLN A 19 14.12 10.50 -18.40
C GLN A 19 14.05 9.99 -16.95
N MET A 20 15.06 10.30 -16.13
CA MET A 20 15.05 10.01 -14.69
C MET A 20 13.84 10.63 -13.99
N ARG A 21 13.56 11.90 -14.22
CA ARG A 21 12.40 12.61 -13.66
C ARG A 21 11.10 11.94 -14.08
N ASN A 22 10.94 11.60 -15.36
CA ASN A 22 9.74 10.94 -15.87
C ASN A 22 9.54 9.55 -15.25
N ALA A 23 10.62 8.79 -15.06
CA ALA A 23 10.57 7.47 -14.40
C ALA A 23 10.15 7.60 -12.92
N ILE A 24 10.69 8.57 -12.18
CA ILE A 24 10.31 8.83 -10.78
C ILE A 24 8.84 9.26 -10.69
N VAL A 25 8.40 10.17 -11.56
CA VAL A 25 6.99 10.62 -11.59
C VAL A 25 6.06 9.46 -11.97
N ALA A 26 6.41 8.65 -12.96
CA ALA A 26 5.62 7.48 -13.34
C ALA A 26 5.51 6.46 -12.20
N SER A 27 6.62 6.23 -11.48
CA SER A 27 6.67 5.35 -10.30
C SER A 27 5.77 5.87 -9.17
N LEU A 28 5.88 7.16 -8.85
CA LEU A 28 5.06 7.83 -7.84
C LEU A 28 3.57 7.77 -8.21
N LEU A 29 3.22 8.13 -9.45
CA LEU A 29 1.83 8.12 -9.92
C LEU A 29 1.27 6.70 -9.97
N GLY A 30 2.02 5.73 -10.51
CA GLY A 30 1.58 4.33 -10.53
C GLY A 30 1.27 3.79 -9.13
N TRP A 31 2.12 4.10 -8.16
CA TRP A 31 1.89 3.76 -6.76
C TRP A 31 0.68 4.49 -6.15
N SER A 32 0.54 5.78 -6.46
CA SER A 32 -0.60 6.58 -6.00
C SER A 32 -1.92 6.06 -6.55
N LEU A 33 -1.96 5.62 -7.80
CA LEU A 33 -3.16 5.07 -8.43
C LEU A 33 -3.56 3.70 -7.86
N ASP A 34 -2.58 2.83 -7.55
CA ASP A 34 -2.85 1.55 -6.86
C ASP A 34 -3.49 1.80 -5.49
N LEU A 35 -2.96 2.75 -4.72
CA LEU A 35 -3.48 3.08 -3.41
C LEU A 35 -4.82 3.85 -3.50
N PHE A 36 -5.03 4.67 -4.52
CA PHE A 36 -6.31 5.33 -4.78
C PHE A 36 -7.44 4.29 -4.91
N ASP A 37 -7.26 3.29 -5.76
CA ASP A 37 -8.23 2.22 -5.98
C ASP A 37 -8.49 1.39 -4.71
N LEU A 38 -7.46 1.17 -3.91
CA LEU A 38 -7.55 0.52 -2.61
C LEU A 38 -8.41 1.34 -1.63
N PHE A 39 -8.16 2.63 -1.51
CA PHE A 39 -8.88 3.50 -0.57
C PHE A 39 -10.33 3.74 -0.96
N ILE A 40 -10.69 3.66 -2.25
CA ILE A 40 -12.10 3.70 -2.68
C ILE A 40 -12.93 2.70 -1.87
N LEU A 41 -12.54 1.42 -1.83
CA LEU A 41 -13.27 0.43 -1.06
C LEU A 41 -13.27 0.74 0.44
N LEU A 42 -12.10 1.08 0.99
CA LEU A 42 -11.96 1.28 2.44
C LEU A 42 -12.86 2.42 2.93
N TYR A 43 -13.05 3.46 2.13
CA TYR A 43 -13.90 4.59 2.49
C TYR A 43 -15.39 4.29 2.44
N VAL A 44 -15.80 3.40 1.53
CA VAL A 44 -17.21 2.97 1.42
C VAL A 44 -17.47 1.63 2.11
N ALA A 45 -16.50 1.05 2.82
CA ALA A 45 -16.61 -0.28 3.42
C ALA A 45 -17.86 -0.48 4.29
N PRO A 46 -18.27 0.47 5.17
CA PRO A 46 -19.50 0.28 5.94
C PRO A 46 -20.76 0.19 5.07
N VAL A 47 -20.83 0.98 3.98
CA VAL A 47 -21.95 0.97 3.04
C VAL A 47 -21.97 -0.32 2.22
N VAL A 48 -20.81 -0.73 1.69
CA VAL A 48 -20.66 -1.97 0.93
C VAL A 48 -20.97 -3.19 1.80
N GLY A 49 -20.58 -3.17 3.08
CA GLY A 49 -20.92 -4.21 4.04
C GLY A 49 -22.42 -4.42 4.18
N ALA A 50 -23.18 -3.35 4.35
CA ALA A 50 -24.64 -3.40 4.44
C ALA A 50 -25.30 -3.87 3.14
N LEU A 51 -24.74 -3.53 1.98
CA LEU A 51 -25.35 -3.81 0.67
C LEU A 51 -25.01 -5.20 0.10
N PHE A 52 -23.86 -5.76 0.43
CA PHE A 52 -23.38 -7.04 -0.12
C PHE A 52 -23.25 -8.15 0.93
N PHE A 53 -23.03 -7.79 2.19
CA PHE A 53 -22.83 -8.71 3.31
C PHE A 53 -23.69 -8.31 4.51
N PRO A 54 -25.04 -8.17 4.34
CA PRO A 54 -25.90 -7.72 5.43
C PRO A 54 -25.86 -8.70 6.61
N SER A 55 -25.78 -8.14 7.82
CA SER A 55 -25.84 -8.88 9.06
C SER A 55 -26.57 -8.03 10.12
N SER A 56 -27.23 -8.69 11.05
CA SER A 56 -27.78 -8.05 12.25
C SER A 56 -26.68 -7.45 13.14
N ILE A 57 -25.44 -7.90 12.97
CA ILE A 57 -24.26 -7.40 13.69
C ILE A 57 -23.43 -6.56 12.69
N PRO A 58 -23.35 -5.21 12.82
CA PRO A 58 -22.64 -4.35 11.87
C PRO A 58 -21.16 -4.67 11.71
N THR A 59 -20.49 -5.10 12.79
CA THR A 59 -19.08 -5.48 12.76
C THR A 59 -18.83 -6.72 11.93
N LEU A 60 -19.80 -7.64 11.82
CA LEU A 60 -19.70 -8.83 10.98
C LEU A 60 -19.81 -8.47 9.50
N SER A 61 -20.70 -7.56 9.12
CA SER A 61 -20.75 -7.00 7.76
C SER A 61 -19.44 -6.34 7.38
N LEU A 62 -18.87 -5.55 8.28
CA LEU A 62 -17.59 -4.87 8.09
C LEU A 62 -16.43 -5.89 7.95
N ALA A 63 -16.42 -6.93 8.79
CA ALA A 63 -15.45 -8.01 8.69
C ALA A 63 -15.47 -8.70 7.34
N ALA A 64 -16.66 -8.95 6.77
CA ALA A 64 -16.80 -9.56 5.45
C ALA A 64 -16.23 -8.69 4.33
N VAL A 65 -16.39 -7.36 4.39
CA VAL A 65 -15.77 -6.43 3.44
C VAL A 65 -14.25 -6.46 3.54
N TYR A 66 -13.71 -6.41 4.75
CA TYR A 66 -12.25 -6.50 4.95
C TYR A 66 -11.70 -7.87 4.56
N ALA A 67 -12.45 -8.97 4.75
CA ALA A 67 -12.08 -10.28 4.24
C ALA A 67 -12.03 -10.30 2.71
N SER A 68 -12.98 -9.68 2.03
CA SER A 68 -12.96 -9.54 0.57
C SER A 68 -11.77 -8.73 0.09
N PHE A 69 -11.37 -7.71 0.85
CA PHE A 69 -10.17 -6.93 0.59
C PHE A 69 -8.89 -7.77 0.75
N ALA A 70 -8.81 -8.60 1.80
CA ALA A 70 -7.70 -9.52 2.02
C ALA A 70 -7.53 -10.51 0.86
N VAL A 71 -8.62 -10.96 0.22
CA VAL A 71 -8.59 -11.79 -0.99
C VAL A 71 -7.81 -11.10 -2.12
N THR A 72 -8.03 -9.81 -2.35
CA THR A 72 -7.26 -9.02 -3.33
C THR A 72 -5.77 -9.04 -3.02
N LEU A 73 -5.39 -8.87 -1.74
CA LEU A 73 -3.99 -8.88 -1.32
C LEU A 73 -3.32 -10.25 -1.52
N LEU A 74 -4.04 -11.35 -1.28
CA LEU A 74 -3.55 -12.71 -1.48
C LEU A 74 -3.33 -13.03 -2.97
N MET A 75 -4.03 -12.35 -3.88
CA MET A 75 -3.85 -12.51 -5.33
C MET A 75 -2.68 -11.68 -5.90
N ARG A 76 -2.13 -10.73 -5.15
CA ARG A 76 -0.99 -9.90 -5.61
C ARG A 76 0.26 -10.73 -6.00
N PRO A 77 0.70 -11.75 -5.24
CA PRO A 77 1.81 -12.60 -5.65
C PRO A 77 1.55 -13.32 -6.98
N VAL A 78 0.32 -13.81 -7.21
CA VAL A 78 -0.09 -14.45 -8.47
C VAL A 78 -0.02 -13.44 -9.62
N GLY A 79 -0.59 -12.26 -9.44
CA GLY A 79 -0.52 -11.16 -10.40
C GLY A 79 0.93 -10.76 -10.71
N SER A 80 1.77 -10.65 -9.68
CA SER A 80 3.20 -10.34 -9.86
C SER A 80 3.93 -11.41 -10.68
N ALA A 81 3.60 -12.69 -10.53
CA ALA A 81 4.18 -13.77 -11.33
C ALA A 81 3.74 -13.69 -12.81
N ILE A 82 2.43 -13.46 -13.06
CA ILE A 82 1.86 -13.34 -14.42
C ILE A 82 2.45 -12.12 -15.13
N PHE A 83 2.39 -10.94 -14.50
CA PHE A 83 2.86 -9.69 -15.09
C PHE A 83 4.37 -9.59 -15.13
N GLY A 84 5.09 -10.25 -14.22
CA GLY A 84 6.55 -10.39 -14.30
C GLY A 84 6.97 -11.11 -15.56
N HIS A 85 6.36 -12.26 -15.85
CA HIS A 85 6.59 -12.99 -17.11
C HIS A 85 6.20 -12.14 -18.33
N TYR A 86 5.04 -11.51 -18.30
CA TYR A 86 4.58 -10.63 -19.39
C TYR A 86 5.56 -9.46 -19.62
N ALA A 87 6.09 -8.86 -18.55
CA ALA A 87 7.09 -7.78 -18.64
C ALA A 87 8.41 -8.23 -19.25
N ASP A 88 8.84 -9.46 -18.95
CA ASP A 88 10.08 -10.03 -19.49
C ASP A 88 9.98 -10.35 -21.01
N VAL A 89 8.77 -10.58 -21.51
CA VAL A 89 8.49 -10.88 -22.92
C VAL A 89 8.13 -9.63 -23.71
N HIS A 90 7.23 -8.80 -23.22
CA HIS A 90 6.60 -7.69 -23.95
C HIS A 90 7.08 -6.29 -23.51
N GLY A 91 7.97 -6.21 -22.53
CA GLY A 91 8.49 -4.96 -21.98
C GLY A 91 7.79 -4.51 -20.71
N ARG A 92 8.54 -3.85 -19.85
CA ARG A 92 8.07 -3.39 -18.52
C ARG A 92 7.02 -2.29 -18.65
N LYS A 93 7.16 -1.41 -19.63
CA LYS A 93 6.21 -0.34 -19.95
C LYS A 93 4.83 -0.90 -20.29
N ASN A 94 4.77 -1.91 -21.18
CA ASN A 94 3.53 -2.54 -21.61
C ASN A 94 2.85 -3.29 -20.45
N ALA A 95 3.63 -4.03 -19.64
CA ALA A 95 3.11 -4.74 -18.47
C ALA A 95 2.47 -3.77 -17.46
N MET A 96 3.16 -2.67 -17.17
CA MET A 96 2.65 -1.63 -16.27
C MET A 96 1.37 -0.99 -16.81
N PHE A 97 1.30 -0.70 -18.10
CA PHE A 97 0.12 -0.14 -18.74
C PHE A 97 -1.10 -1.06 -18.59
N VAL A 98 -0.95 -2.33 -19.00
CA VAL A 98 -2.05 -3.31 -18.90
C VAL A 98 -2.49 -3.50 -17.45
N ALA A 99 -1.54 -3.53 -16.51
CA ALA A 99 -1.84 -3.65 -15.08
C ALA A 99 -2.65 -2.45 -14.56
N ILE A 100 -2.20 -1.22 -14.80
CA ILE A 100 -2.89 -0.01 -14.31
C ILE A 100 -4.27 0.14 -14.94
N VAL A 101 -4.39 -0.07 -16.25
CA VAL A 101 -5.69 -0.02 -16.94
C VAL A 101 -6.63 -1.11 -16.41
N GLY A 102 -6.11 -2.33 -16.20
CA GLY A 102 -6.87 -3.44 -15.63
C GLY A 102 -7.36 -3.17 -14.21
N VAL A 103 -6.54 -2.55 -13.36
CA VAL A 103 -6.95 -2.11 -12.00
C VAL A 103 -8.10 -1.12 -12.11
N GLY A 104 -7.97 -0.06 -12.89
CA GLY A 104 -9.01 0.96 -12.99
C GLY A 104 -10.33 0.44 -13.55
N ILE A 105 -10.29 -0.41 -14.61
CA ILE A 105 -11.50 -1.04 -15.17
C ILE A 105 -12.13 -1.99 -14.16
N SER A 106 -11.35 -2.85 -13.49
CA SER A 106 -11.88 -3.78 -12.49
C SER A 106 -12.47 -3.03 -11.29
N THR A 107 -11.85 -1.92 -10.85
CA THR A 107 -12.41 -1.06 -9.81
C THR A 107 -13.74 -0.44 -10.24
N ALA A 108 -13.82 0.12 -11.44
CA ALA A 108 -15.07 0.69 -11.95
C ALA A 108 -16.20 -0.34 -12.07
N ALA A 109 -15.87 -1.59 -12.41
CA ALA A 109 -16.83 -2.68 -12.54
C ALA A 109 -17.57 -3.00 -11.22
N PHE A 110 -16.98 -2.71 -10.04
CA PHE A 110 -17.70 -2.83 -8.77
C PHE A 110 -18.93 -1.94 -8.71
N GLY A 111 -18.88 -0.74 -9.30
CA GLY A 111 -20.01 0.19 -9.36
C GLY A 111 -21.20 -0.34 -10.17
N LEU A 112 -20.99 -1.32 -11.04
CA LEU A 112 -22.04 -1.96 -11.86
C LEU A 112 -22.68 -3.17 -11.17
N LEU A 113 -22.10 -3.68 -10.05
CA LEU A 113 -22.60 -4.87 -9.40
C LEU A 113 -24.00 -4.64 -8.82
N PRO A 114 -24.89 -5.64 -8.95
CA PRO A 114 -26.17 -5.64 -8.25
C PRO A 114 -25.91 -5.84 -6.75
N THR A 115 -26.77 -5.26 -5.91
CA THR A 115 -26.75 -5.48 -4.46
C THR A 115 -27.43 -6.81 -4.11
N ILE A 116 -27.27 -7.27 -2.85
CA ILE A 116 -27.93 -8.49 -2.38
C ILE A 116 -29.47 -8.39 -2.46
N ALA A 117 -30.02 -7.20 -2.30
CA ALA A 117 -31.45 -6.95 -2.44
C ALA A 117 -31.95 -7.12 -3.89
N GLN A 118 -31.07 -6.94 -4.88
CA GLN A 118 -31.40 -7.04 -6.31
C GLN A 118 -31.14 -8.44 -6.88
N ALA A 119 -30.05 -9.10 -6.47
CA ALA A 119 -29.61 -10.37 -7.08
C ALA A 119 -29.37 -11.51 -6.05
N GLY A 120 -29.75 -11.30 -4.78
CA GLY A 120 -29.54 -12.31 -3.75
C GLY A 120 -28.07 -12.67 -3.56
N TYR A 121 -27.78 -13.93 -3.24
CA TYR A 121 -26.42 -14.41 -2.95
C TYR A 121 -25.45 -14.37 -4.15
N ILE A 122 -25.92 -14.13 -5.37
CA ILE A 122 -25.06 -13.93 -6.55
C ILE A 122 -24.23 -12.64 -6.39
N ALA A 123 -24.78 -11.60 -5.75
CA ALA A 123 -24.12 -10.33 -5.57
C ALA A 123 -22.76 -10.43 -4.81
N PRO A 124 -22.68 -11.03 -3.60
CA PRO A 124 -21.40 -11.22 -2.93
C PRO A 124 -20.44 -12.14 -3.70
N VAL A 125 -20.93 -13.13 -4.42
CA VAL A 125 -20.07 -14.00 -5.24
C VAL A 125 -19.41 -13.21 -6.37
N LEU A 126 -20.17 -12.42 -7.11
CA LEU A 126 -19.64 -11.53 -8.15
C LEU A 126 -18.65 -10.53 -7.58
N PHE A 127 -18.94 -9.99 -6.40
CA PHE A 127 -18.04 -9.08 -5.70
C PHE A 127 -16.69 -9.75 -5.40
N LEU A 128 -16.67 -10.97 -4.88
CA LEU A 128 -15.44 -11.73 -4.59
C LEU A 128 -14.66 -12.11 -5.86
N ILE A 129 -15.35 -12.53 -6.94
CA ILE A 129 -14.72 -12.81 -8.23
C ILE A 129 -13.99 -11.56 -8.74
N LEU A 130 -14.66 -10.42 -8.67
CA LEU A 130 -14.06 -9.15 -9.12
C LEU A 130 -12.87 -8.74 -8.23
N ARG A 131 -12.87 -9.07 -6.93
CA ARG A 131 -11.73 -8.92 -6.02
C ARG A 131 -10.52 -9.76 -6.44
N LEU A 132 -10.74 -11.01 -6.86
CA LEU A 132 -9.68 -11.88 -7.38
C LEU A 132 -9.06 -11.27 -8.64
N VAL A 133 -9.88 -10.85 -9.59
CA VAL A 133 -9.43 -10.23 -10.86
C VAL A 133 -8.64 -8.95 -10.59
N GLN A 134 -9.17 -8.06 -9.75
CA GLN A 134 -8.49 -6.83 -9.36
C GLN A 134 -7.11 -7.11 -8.73
N GLY A 135 -7.03 -8.10 -7.83
CA GLY A 135 -5.79 -8.49 -7.17
C GLY A 135 -4.68 -8.93 -8.12
N ILE A 136 -5.05 -9.60 -9.22
CA ILE A 136 -4.11 -10.00 -10.28
C ILE A 136 -3.51 -8.76 -10.94
N PHE A 137 -4.32 -7.79 -11.34
CA PHE A 137 -3.83 -6.56 -11.97
C PHE A 137 -2.99 -5.71 -11.01
N VAL A 138 -3.42 -5.55 -9.76
CA VAL A 138 -2.69 -4.82 -8.72
C VAL A 138 -1.31 -5.42 -8.49
N GLY A 139 -1.19 -6.76 -8.47
CA GLY A 139 0.09 -7.45 -8.38
C GLY A 139 1.08 -7.07 -9.50
N GLY A 140 0.56 -6.79 -10.69
CA GLY A 140 1.36 -6.33 -11.83
C GLY A 140 1.91 -4.92 -11.66
N VAL A 141 1.16 -4.00 -11.05
CA VAL A 141 1.62 -2.61 -10.80
C VAL A 141 2.78 -2.60 -9.81
N VAL A 142 2.65 -3.34 -8.70
CA VAL A 142 3.65 -3.37 -7.63
C VAL A 142 5.02 -3.85 -8.13
N ALA A 143 5.06 -4.90 -8.95
CA ALA A 143 6.31 -5.49 -9.45
C ALA A 143 7.14 -4.53 -10.31
N SER A 144 6.50 -3.56 -10.98
CA SER A 144 7.18 -2.66 -11.93
C SER A 144 7.58 -1.31 -11.34
N THR A 145 6.90 -0.81 -10.32
CA THR A 145 7.08 0.56 -9.83
C THR A 145 8.14 0.71 -8.72
N HIS A 146 8.32 -0.29 -7.86
CA HIS A 146 9.18 -0.16 -6.68
C HIS A 146 10.68 -0.09 -6.97
N THR A 147 11.14 -0.84 -7.97
CA THR A 147 12.57 -0.98 -8.24
C THR A 147 13.16 0.29 -8.86
N ILE A 148 12.38 0.96 -9.71
CA ILE A 148 12.87 2.11 -10.50
C ILE A 148 13.23 3.30 -9.61
N GLY A 149 12.38 3.65 -8.64
CA GLY A 149 12.60 4.85 -7.82
C GLY A 149 13.78 4.76 -6.84
N THR A 150 14.08 3.58 -6.31
CA THR A 150 15.16 3.38 -5.33
C THR A 150 16.53 3.23 -5.96
N GLU A 151 16.63 2.69 -7.17
CA GLU A 151 17.89 2.55 -7.92
C GLU A 151 18.49 3.90 -8.33
N TRP A 152 17.65 4.92 -8.55
CA TRP A 152 18.08 6.26 -8.93
C TRP A 152 18.37 7.19 -7.73
N ALA A 153 18.09 6.75 -6.49
CA ALA A 153 18.29 7.58 -5.30
C ALA A 153 19.75 7.64 -4.86
N ALA A 154 20.22 8.83 -4.49
CA ALA A 154 21.56 9.02 -3.89
C ALA A 154 21.70 8.17 -2.61
N PRO A 155 22.85 7.52 -2.35
CA PRO A 155 23.05 6.59 -1.24
C PRO A 155 22.65 7.12 0.14
N ASN A 156 22.91 8.41 0.39
CA ASN A 156 22.65 9.08 1.67
C ASN A 156 21.19 9.55 1.85
N ARG A 157 20.32 9.40 0.80
CA ARG A 157 18.92 9.85 0.81
C ARG A 157 17.92 8.76 0.40
N ARG A 158 18.35 7.52 0.40
CA ARG A 158 17.51 6.37 -0.04
C ARG A 158 16.29 6.16 0.85
N GLY A 159 16.41 6.37 2.16
CA GLY A 159 15.27 6.28 3.08
C GLY A 159 14.26 7.41 2.87
N ALA A 160 14.74 8.64 2.70
CA ALA A 160 13.87 9.76 2.35
C ALA A 160 13.16 9.55 1.00
N MET A 161 13.85 8.94 0.01
CA MET A 161 13.25 8.59 -1.28
C MET A 161 12.23 7.47 -1.14
N SER A 162 12.53 6.42 -0.36
CA SER A 162 11.58 5.35 -0.02
C SER A 162 10.31 5.92 0.63
N GLY A 163 10.46 6.86 1.56
CA GLY A 163 9.35 7.56 2.19
C GLY A 163 8.52 8.38 1.18
N ARG A 164 9.20 9.09 0.25
CA ARG A 164 8.50 9.90 -0.78
C ARG A 164 7.71 9.03 -1.77
N VAL A 165 8.32 7.99 -2.31
CA VAL A 165 7.67 7.13 -3.32
C VAL A 165 6.63 6.22 -2.65
N GLY A 166 7.00 5.49 -1.60
CA GLY A 166 6.10 4.57 -0.93
C GLY A 166 5.00 5.30 -0.15
N GLY A 167 5.40 6.00 0.92
CA GLY A 167 4.45 6.68 1.80
C GLY A 167 3.85 7.94 1.19
N GLY A 168 4.63 8.71 0.43
CA GLY A 168 4.13 9.89 -0.29
C GLY A 168 3.12 9.49 -1.36
N GLY A 169 3.42 8.46 -2.16
CA GLY A 169 2.49 7.93 -3.16
C GLY A 169 1.23 7.36 -2.53
N ALA A 170 1.36 6.64 -1.39
CA ALA A 170 0.21 6.15 -0.64
C ALA A 170 -0.68 7.30 -0.13
N GLY A 171 -0.06 8.35 0.42
CA GLY A 171 -0.78 9.53 0.87
C GLY A 171 -1.48 10.29 -0.26
N ILE A 172 -0.86 10.40 -1.45
CA ILE A 172 -1.49 10.99 -2.63
C ILE A 172 -2.70 10.17 -3.05
N GLY A 173 -2.58 8.83 -3.12
CA GLY A 173 -3.69 7.94 -3.45
C GLY A 173 -4.86 8.08 -2.47
N ALA A 174 -4.57 8.09 -1.16
CA ALA A 174 -5.56 8.32 -0.12
C ALA A 174 -6.21 9.71 -0.20
N LEU A 175 -5.42 10.76 -0.50
CA LEU A 175 -5.92 12.12 -0.70
C LEU A 175 -6.87 12.20 -1.89
N MET A 176 -6.51 11.58 -3.01
CA MET A 176 -7.38 11.50 -4.20
C MET A 176 -8.70 10.79 -3.88
N ALA A 177 -8.65 9.65 -3.17
CA ALA A 177 -9.85 8.92 -2.76
C ALA A 177 -10.71 9.72 -1.78
N SER A 178 -10.08 10.44 -0.83
CA SER A 178 -10.78 11.32 0.11
C SER A 178 -11.47 12.47 -0.62
N PHE A 179 -10.82 13.06 -1.62
CA PHE A 179 -11.39 14.12 -2.45
C PHE A 179 -12.61 13.62 -3.23
N VAL A 180 -12.49 12.45 -3.89
CA VAL A 180 -13.63 11.82 -4.57
C VAL A 180 -14.75 11.51 -3.59
N PHE A 181 -14.42 11.03 -2.39
CA PHE A 181 -15.40 10.77 -1.33
C PHE A 181 -16.11 12.05 -0.88
N LEU A 182 -15.39 13.17 -0.74
CA LEU A 182 -15.98 14.49 -0.44
C LEU A 182 -16.97 14.91 -1.54
N VAL A 183 -16.57 14.83 -2.80
CA VAL A 183 -17.42 15.20 -3.94
C VAL A 183 -18.67 14.32 -3.99
N MET A 184 -18.51 12.99 -3.89
CA MET A 184 -19.63 12.05 -3.99
C MET A 184 -20.58 12.15 -2.79
N SER A 185 -20.05 12.36 -1.58
CA SER A 185 -20.90 12.56 -0.39
C SER A 185 -21.64 13.90 -0.39
N SER A 186 -21.13 14.90 -1.10
CA SER A 186 -21.79 16.19 -1.29
C SER A 186 -22.87 16.14 -2.38
N LEU A 187 -22.61 15.39 -3.48
CA LEU A 187 -23.58 15.21 -4.57
C LEU A 187 -24.71 14.26 -4.19
N PHE A 188 -24.45 13.27 -3.34
CA PHE A 188 -25.39 12.25 -2.89
C PHE A 188 -25.50 12.26 -1.35
N PRO A 189 -26.13 13.26 -0.74
CA PRO A 189 -26.21 13.36 0.72
C PRO A 189 -27.15 12.29 1.32
N GLY A 190 -26.85 11.87 2.55
CA GLY A 190 -27.70 10.95 3.33
C GLY A 190 -27.88 9.59 2.66
N ASP A 191 -29.12 9.14 2.52
CA ASP A 191 -29.47 7.82 1.95
C ASP A 191 -29.14 7.70 0.45
N ALA A 192 -29.08 8.83 -0.28
CA ALA A 192 -28.69 8.84 -1.68
C ALA A 192 -27.26 8.29 -1.88
N PHE A 193 -26.38 8.44 -0.89
CA PHE A 193 -25.04 7.87 -0.95
C PHE A 193 -25.06 6.34 -0.95
N ALA A 194 -25.98 5.71 -0.20
CA ALA A 194 -26.13 4.26 -0.19
C ALA A 194 -26.76 3.70 -1.49
N VAL A 195 -27.37 4.55 -2.32
CA VAL A 195 -27.94 4.15 -3.62
C VAL A 195 -26.94 4.37 -4.77
N TRP A 196 -26.45 5.58 -4.93
CA TRP A 196 -25.60 5.99 -6.06
C TRP A 196 -24.18 6.44 -5.68
N GLY A 197 -24.01 7.08 -4.52
CA GLY A 197 -22.72 7.66 -4.12
C GLY A 197 -21.58 6.63 -4.10
N TRP A 198 -21.79 5.48 -3.51
CA TRP A 198 -20.79 4.40 -3.47
C TRP A 198 -20.44 3.86 -4.86
N ARG A 199 -21.42 3.79 -5.78
CA ARG A 199 -21.19 3.35 -7.17
C ARG A 199 -20.30 4.34 -7.91
N CYS A 200 -20.58 5.63 -7.75
CA CYS A 200 -19.79 6.70 -8.35
C CYS A 200 -18.37 6.74 -7.78
N MET A 201 -18.16 6.39 -6.51
CA MET A 201 -16.82 6.18 -5.94
C MET A 201 -16.03 5.13 -6.74
N PHE A 202 -16.64 3.98 -7.04
CA PHE A 202 -15.98 2.95 -7.83
C PHE A 202 -15.77 3.35 -9.29
N PHE A 203 -16.70 4.07 -9.92
CA PHE A 203 -16.52 4.59 -11.28
C PHE A 203 -15.34 5.57 -11.38
N ALA A 204 -14.98 6.25 -10.29
CA ALA A 204 -13.78 7.07 -10.24
C ALA A 204 -12.49 6.24 -10.46
N GLY A 205 -12.52 4.91 -10.31
CA GLY A 205 -11.41 4.03 -10.70
C GLY A 205 -11.02 4.15 -12.17
N LEU A 206 -11.91 4.60 -13.07
CA LEU A 206 -11.56 4.91 -14.45
C LEU A 206 -10.52 6.03 -14.57
N LEU A 207 -10.39 6.91 -13.56
CA LEU A 207 -9.31 7.90 -13.52
C LEU A 207 -7.94 7.23 -13.51
N SER A 208 -7.79 6.10 -12.80
CA SER A 208 -6.55 5.31 -12.80
C SER A 208 -6.22 4.83 -14.22
N SER A 209 -7.22 4.32 -14.96
CA SER A 209 -7.03 3.87 -16.33
C SER A 209 -6.64 5.01 -17.27
N LEU A 210 -7.28 6.17 -17.15
CA LEU A 210 -6.97 7.37 -17.97
C LEU A 210 -5.57 7.90 -17.67
N LEU A 211 -5.19 8.01 -16.41
CA LEU A 211 -3.86 8.43 -16.00
C LEU A 211 -2.80 7.40 -16.39
N GLY A 212 -3.12 6.10 -16.30
CA GLY A 212 -2.27 5.02 -16.78
C GLY A 212 -1.99 5.14 -18.28
N TRP A 213 -3.00 5.46 -19.09
CA TRP A 213 -2.83 5.71 -20.52
C TRP A 213 -1.94 6.94 -20.79
N PHE A 214 -2.12 8.03 -20.04
CA PHE A 214 -1.28 9.22 -20.14
C PHE A 214 0.19 8.92 -19.77
N ILE A 215 0.42 8.18 -18.67
CA ILE A 215 1.76 7.73 -18.25
C ILE A 215 2.40 6.88 -19.34
N PHE A 216 1.65 5.92 -19.90
CA PHE A 216 2.13 5.06 -20.97
C PHE A 216 2.64 5.83 -22.19
N ASN A 217 1.91 6.86 -22.64
CA ASN A 217 2.29 7.65 -23.80
C ASN A 217 3.55 8.50 -23.57
N ASN A 218 3.83 8.88 -22.32
CA ASN A 218 4.95 9.75 -21.95
C ASN A 218 6.17 9.01 -21.35
N LEU A 219 6.05 7.70 -21.12
CA LEU A 219 7.11 6.88 -20.54
C LEU A 219 7.88 6.14 -21.65
N GLU A 220 9.21 6.21 -21.60
CA GLU A 220 10.06 5.33 -22.40
C GLU A 220 10.35 4.00 -21.68
N GLU A 221 10.59 2.95 -22.49
CA GLU A 221 11.00 1.65 -21.97
C GLU A 221 12.35 1.77 -21.24
N SER A 222 12.51 1.01 -20.14
CA SER A 222 13.70 1.03 -19.29
C SER A 222 14.99 0.81 -20.09
N PRO A 223 16.03 1.65 -19.89
CA PRO A 223 17.34 1.43 -20.51
C PRO A 223 17.92 0.06 -20.18
N PHE A 224 17.71 -0.42 -18.94
CA PHE A 224 18.13 -1.76 -18.50
C PHE A 224 17.45 -2.87 -19.29
N PHE A 225 16.16 -2.73 -19.58
CA PHE A 225 15.44 -3.70 -20.41
C PHE A 225 15.93 -3.69 -21.86
N LYS A 226 16.16 -2.50 -22.44
CA LYS A 226 16.71 -2.35 -23.79
C LYS A 226 18.09 -3.00 -23.88
N GLU A 227 18.94 -2.81 -22.88
CA GLU A 227 20.28 -3.41 -22.82
C GLU A 227 20.20 -4.93 -22.60
N GLN A 228 19.34 -5.41 -21.72
CA GLN A 228 19.11 -6.83 -21.49
C GLN A 228 18.58 -7.53 -22.74
N GLN A 229 17.72 -6.87 -23.54
CA GLN A 229 17.27 -7.41 -24.83
C GLN A 229 18.42 -7.51 -25.82
N LYS A 230 19.30 -6.50 -25.91
CA LYS A 230 20.50 -6.55 -26.76
C LYS A 230 21.42 -7.70 -26.36
N GLN A 231 21.64 -7.91 -25.06
CA GLN A 231 22.50 -8.97 -24.54
C GLN A 231 21.87 -10.37 -24.73
N LYS A 232 20.54 -10.51 -24.62
CA LYS A 232 19.82 -11.73 -24.98
C LYS A 232 19.92 -12.05 -26.48
N ALA A 233 19.76 -11.02 -27.34
CA ALA A 233 19.89 -11.16 -28.79
C ALA A 233 21.33 -11.50 -29.20
N ALA A 234 22.33 -11.03 -28.45
CA ALA A 234 23.76 -11.36 -28.67
C ALA A 234 24.18 -12.72 -28.07
N GLY A 235 23.26 -13.47 -27.44
CA GLY A 235 23.54 -14.78 -26.84
C GLY A 235 24.45 -14.75 -25.60
N THR A 236 24.67 -13.58 -25.03
CA THR A 236 25.64 -13.36 -23.93
C THR A 236 25.06 -13.65 -22.55
N ILE A 237 23.75 -13.80 -22.41
CA ILE A 237 23.11 -14.13 -21.13
C ILE A 237 22.19 -15.32 -21.32
N THR A 238 22.52 -16.43 -20.66
CA THR A 238 21.60 -17.52 -20.37
C THR A 238 20.62 -17.15 -19.29
N ALA A 239 19.35 -17.56 -19.43
CA ALA A 239 18.31 -17.33 -18.45
C ALA A 239 18.76 -17.82 -17.07
N THR A 240 18.90 -16.92 -16.13
CA THR A 240 19.37 -17.20 -14.75
C THR A 240 18.37 -18.10 -14.03
N ASP A 241 18.88 -19.18 -13.44
CA ASP A 241 18.12 -20.13 -12.63
C ASP A 241 17.29 -19.42 -11.55
N LYS A 242 15.99 -19.65 -11.61
CA LYS A 242 14.89 -19.44 -10.65
C LYS A 242 15.24 -18.70 -9.35
N PRO A 243 15.24 -17.35 -9.32
CA PRO A 243 15.60 -16.54 -8.13
C PRO A 243 14.75 -16.89 -6.90
N VAL A 244 13.47 -17.22 -7.11
CA VAL A 244 12.54 -17.60 -6.06
C VAL A 244 12.97 -18.86 -5.32
N LYS A 245 13.52 -19.87 -6.01
CA LYS A 245 14.01 -21.10 -5.36
C LYS A 245 15.21 -20.82 -4.43
N LYS A 246 16.07 -19.86 -4.78
CA LYS A 246 17.22 -19.44 -3.96
C LYS A 246 16.78 -18.81 -2.64
N LEU A 247 15.63 -18.07 -2.60
CA LEU A 247 15.10 -17.44 -1.39
C LEU A 247 14.62 -18.44 -0.34
N PHE A 248 14.17 -19.62 -0.76
CA PHE A 248 13.73 -20.68 0.15
C PHE A 248 14.88 -21.63 0.56
N SER A 249 16.11 -21.37 0.12
CA SER A 249 17.29 -22.10 0.58
C SER A 249 17.62 -21.77 2.05
N SER A 250 18.38 -22.62 2.70
CA SER A 250 18.75 -22.50 4.12
C SER A 250 19.42 -21.15 4.47
N GLY A 251 20.16 -20.54 3.53
CA GLY A 251 20.86 -19.26 3.74
C GLY A 251 19.93 -18.04 3.77
N TRP A 252 18.80 -18.07 3.06
CA TRP A 252 17.92 -16.92 2.91
C TRP A 252 16.58 -17.04 3.68
N ARG A 253 16.21 -18.25 4.10
CA ARG A 253 14.96 -18.50 4.82
C ARG A 253 14.83 -17.67 6.10
N ASN A 254 15.89 -17.56 6.89
CA ASN A 254 15.90 -16.76 8.12
C ASN A 254 15.80 -15.26 7.82
N VAL A 255 16.46 -14.79 6.75
CA VAL A 255 16.35 -13.39 6.31
C VAL A 255 14.92 -13.08 5.92
N LEU A 256 14.28 -13.95 5.12
CA LEU A 256 12.89 -13.81 4.72
C LEU A 256 11.97 -13.78 5.95
N PHE A 257 12.13 -14.70 6.89
CA PHE A 257 11.31 -14.76 8.11
C PHE A 257 11.42 -13.49 8.95
N LEU A 258 12.63 -12.98 9.18
CA LEU A 258 12.83 -11.72 9.93
C LEU A 258 12.23 -10.51 9.20
N ASN A 259 12.35 -10.48 7.87
CA ASN A 259 11.72 -9.44 7.07
C ASN A 259 10.18 -9.50 7.19
N LEU A 260 9.59 -10.71 7.27
CA LEU A 260 8.15 -10.87 7.45
C LEU A 260 7.66 -10.31 8.79
N LEU A 261 8.42 -10.41 9.87
CA LEU A 261 8.03 -9.80 11.16
C LEU A 261 7.90 -8.28 11.03
N ILE A 262 8.84 -7.64 10.30
CA ILE A 262 8.80 -6.19 10.07
C ILE A 262 7.69 -5.80 9.11
N THR A 263 7.55 -6.49 7.98
CA THR A 263 6.54 -6.15 6.97
C THR A 263 5.12 -6.47 7.44
N PHE A 264 4.92 -7.53 8.21
CA PHE A 264 3.66 -7.85 8.85
C PHE A 264 3.24 -6.76 9.85
N GLY A 265 4.14 -6.36 10.76
CA GLY A 265 3.84 -5.31 11.73
C GLY A 265 3.62 -3.96 11.07
N GLY A 266 4.48 -3.56 10.12
CA GLY A 266 4.33 -2.31 9.37
C GLY A 266 3.07 -2.28 8.50
N GLY A 267 2.76 -3.39 7.82
CA GLY A 267 1.53 -3.55 7.05
C GLY A 267 0.28 -3.48 7.93
N THR A 268 0.30 -4.18 9.08
CA THR A 268 -0.81 -4.10 10.06
C THR A 268 -0.97 -2.68 10.57
N GLY A 269 0.11 -2.01 10.95
CA GLY A 269 0.07 -0.62 11.39
C GLY A 269 -0.60 0.28 10.36
N TYR A 270 -0.25 0.13 9.09
CA TYR A 270 -0.87 0.87 8.00
C TYR A 270 -2.37 0.56 7.85
N TYR A 271 -2.77 -0.71 7.81
CA TYR A 271 -4.17 -1.09 7.59
C TYR A 271 -5.06 -0.87 8.81
N LEU A 272 -4.56 -1.02 10.03
CA LEU A 272 -5.32 -0.71 11.24
C LEU A 272 -5.41 0.80 11.54
N THR A 273 -4.59 1.63 10.89
CA THR A 273 -4.68 3.09 10.99
C THR A 273 -5.34 3.67 9.74
N SER A 274 -4.59 3.95 8.69
CA SER A 274 -5.12 4.59 7.47
C SER A 274 -6.26 3.77 6.83
N GLY A 275 -6.20 2.45 6.88
CA GLY A 275 -7.22 1.56 6.31
C GLY A 275 -8.50 1.48 7.14
N TYR A 276 -8.40 1.44 8.47
CA TYR A 276 -9.57 1.28 9.36
C TYR A 276 -10.21 2.62 9.78
N LEU A 277 -9.45 3.72 9.70
CA LEU A 277 -9.91 5.04 10.14
C LEU A 277 -11.24 5.48 9.51
N PRO A 278 -11.51 5.30 8.20
CA PRO A 278 -12.79 5.66 7.60
C PRO A 278 -13.96 4.95 8.27
N SER A 279 -13.81 3.64 8.51
CA SER A 279 -14.83 2.83 9.18
C SER A 279 -15.00 3.21 10.64
N PHE A 280 -13.91 3.52 11.33
CA PHE A 280 -13.95 3.97 12.73
C PHE A 280 -14.72 5.28 12.88
N LEU A 281 -14.43 6.28 12.06
CA LEU A 281 -15.13 7.57 12.04
C LEU A 281 -16.64 7.38 11.80
N LYS A 282 -17.01 6.47 10.90
CA LYS A 282 -18.42 6.22 10.58
C LYS A 282 -19.13 5.38 11.63
N VAL A 283 -18.52 4.25 12.03
CA VAL A 283 -19.20 3.22 12.83
C VAL A 283 -19.10 3.50 14.34
N VAL A 284 -17.97 4.02 14.80
CA VAL A 284 -17.75 4.31 16.24
C VAL A 284 -18.15 5.74 16.59
N ASN A 285 -17.68 6.72 15.81
CA ASN A 285 -17.94 8.13 16.11
C ASN A 285 -19.22 8.69 15.45
N GLY A 286 -19.83 7.99 14.50
CA GLY A 286 -21.03 8.45 13.80
C GLY A 286 -20.83 9.71 12.95
N VAL A 287 -19.57 10.00 12.54
CA VAL A 287 -19.23 11.22 11.78
C VAL A 287 -19.91 11.18 10.40
N PRO A 288 -20.58 12.27 9.96
CA PRO A 288 -21.15 12.37 8.62
C PRO A 288 -20.09 12.23 7.52
N ASN A 289 -20.47 11.69 6.37
CA ASN A 289 -19.52 11.38 5.27
C ASN A 289 -18.75 12.61 4.76
N ASN A 290 -19.41 13.77 4.64
CA ASN A 290 -18.77 15.02 4.22
C ASN A 290 -17.70 15.51 5.21
N VAL A 291 -17.97 15.41 6.51
CA VAL A 291 -17.00 15.76 7.57
C VAL A 291 -15.87 14.70 7.62
N SER A 292 -16.24 13.43 7.55
CA SER A 292 -15.27 12.32 7.53
C SER A 292 -14.28 12.46 6.36
N SER A 293 -14.75 12.82 5.17
CA SER A 293 -13.89 13.02 4.01
C SER A 293 -12.87 14.15 4.20
N LEU A 294 -13.25 15.25 4.84
CA LEU A 294 -12.33 16.36 5.18
C LEU A 294 -11.25 15.90 6.18
N ILE A 295 -11.67 15.16 7.22
CA ILE A 295 -10.73 14.57 8.20
C ILE A 295 -9.73 13.63 7.49
N LEU A 296 -10.22 12.78 6.58
CA LEU A 296 -9.39 11.83 5.82
C LEU A 296 -8.45 12.53 4.84
N MET A 297 -8.84 13.66 4.25
CA MET A 297 -7.94 14.49 3.45
C MET A 297 -6.79 15.03 4.29
N GLY A 298 -7.09 15.59 5.46
CA GLY A 298 -6.09 16.05 6.43
C GLY A 298 -5.17 14.90 6.89
N ALA A 299 -5.75 13.75 7.21
CA ALA A 299 -5.02 12.54 7.60
C ALA A 299 -4.06 12.07 6.50
N SER A 300 -4.47 12.13 5.22
CA SER A 300 -3.63 11.76 4.08
C SER A 300 -2.41 12.69 3.93
N VAL A 301 -2.59 14.01 4.13
CA VAL A 301 -1.49 14.98 4.12
C VAL A 301 -0.51 14.70 5.27
N ILE A 302 -1.02 14.48 6.47
CA ILE A 302 -0.20 14.16 7.65
C ILE A 302 0.55 12.83 7.45
N ALA A 303 -0.08 11.85 6.83
CA ALA A 303 0.56 10.57 6.48
C ALA A 303 1.76 10.76 5.54
N MET A 304 1.64 11.63 4.52
CA MET A 304 2.77 11.98 3.64
C MET A 304 3.91 12.65 4.39
N VAL A 305 3.61 13.59 5.27
CA VAL A 305 4.61 14.26 6.11
C VAL A 305 5.33 13.25 7.00
N SER A 306 4.57 12.38 7.68
CA SER A 306 5.10 11.30 8.51
C SER A 306 6.05 10.38 7.73
N ALA A 307 5.64 9.94 6.54
CA ALA A 307 6.43 9.03 5.73
C ALA A 307 7.78 9.64 5.30
N VAL A 308 7.79 10.91 4.89
CA VAL A 308 9.04 11.61 4.55
C VAL A 308 9.92 11.80 5.79
N PHE A 309 9.32 12.17 6.92
CA PHE A 309 10.03 12.39 8.18
C PHE A 309 10.70 11.10 8.68
N PHE A 310 9.96 10.00 8.83
CA PHE A 310 10.50 8.73 9.33
C PHE A 310 11.42 8.03 8.31
N GLY A 311 11.15 8.19 7.01
CA GLY A 311 12.09 7.78 5.97
C GLY A 311 13.44 8.48 6.10
N GLY A 312 13.46 9.81 6.26
CA GLY A 312 14.66 10.61 6.50
C GLY A 312 15.31 10.32 7.85
N LEU A 313 14.53 10.15 8.91
CA LEU A 313 15.02 9.75 10.21
C LEU A 313 15.80 8.43 10.15
N SER A 314 15.31 7.47 9.36
CA SER A 314 15.99 6.19 9.15
C SER A 314 17.34 6.32 8.43
N ASP A 315 17.52 7.36 7.61
CA ASP A 315 18.81 7.70 7.01
C ASP A 315 19.77 8.29 8.05
N TYR A 316 19.24 8.94 9.10
CA TYR A 316 20.05 9.57 10.14
C TYR A 316 20.45 8.58 11.25
N ILE A 317 19.47 7.95 11.93
CA ILE A 317 19.72 7.09 13.11
C ILE A 317 19.92 5.61 12.76
N GLY A 318 19.64 5.20 11.52
CA GLY A 318 19.67 3.81 11.04
C GLY A 318 18.30 3.15 10.99
N ARG A 319 18.20 2.04 10.25
CA ARG A 319 16.94 1.32 10.00
C ARG A 319 16.43 0.65 11.29
N LYS A 320 17.30 -0.12 11.94
CA LYS A 320 16.99 -0.86 13.17
C LYS A 320 16.49 0.06 14.29
N LYS A 321 17.20 1.15 14.56
CA LYS A 321 16.82 2.10 15.60
C LYS A 321 15.49 2.79 15.30
N THR A 322 15.24 3.11 14.03
CA THR A 322 13.96 3.70 13.59
C THR A 322 12.82 2.73 13.83
N PHE A 323 12.96 1.44 13.46
CA PHE A 323 11.93 0.44 13.69
C PHE A 323 11.65 0.22 15.20
N LEU A 324 12.67 0.19 16.03
CA LEU A 324 12.50 0.08 17.49
C LEU A 324 11.76 1.29 18.07
N LEU A 325 12.17 2.50 17.71
CA LEU A 325 11.51 3.74 18.16
C LEU A 325 10.03 3.74 17.75
N VAL A 326 9.77 3.52 16.46
CA VAL A 326 8.40 3.52 15.90
C VAL A 326 7.56 2.41 16.52
N GLY A 327 8.11 1.21 16.67
CA GLY A 327 7.40 0.07 17.27
C GLY A 327 6.91 0.38 18.69
N VAL A 328 7.75 1.00 19.52
CA VAL A 328 7.37 1.43 20.87
C VAL A 328 6.30 2.54 20.82
N CYS A 329 6.51 3.55 19.99
CA CYS A 329 5.53 4.65 19.85
C CYS A 329 4.16 4.12 19.40
N MET A 330 4.11 3.23 18.43
CA MET A 330 2.86 2.69 17.91
C MET A 330 2.17 1.77 18.92
N ALA A 331 2.94 0.92 19.64
CA ALA A 331 2.37 0.03 20.65
C ALA A 331 1.70 0.78 21.81
N VAL A 332 2.21 1.98 22.15
CA VAL A 332 1.74 2.77 23.30
C VAL A 332 0.74 3.84 22.87
N LEU A 333 1.10 4.66 21.86
CA LEU A 333 0.32 5.87 21.53
C LEU A 333 -0.92 5.56 20.69
N LEU A 334 -0.90 4.56 19.80
CA LEU A 334 -2.08 4.23 18.99
C LEU A 334 -3.28 3.77 19.84
N PRO A 335 -3.12 2.85 20.81
CA PRO A 335 -4.20 2.51 21.74
C PRO A 335 -4.78 3.73 22.46
N VAL A 336 -3.91 4.62 22.96
CA VAL A 336 -4.34 5.87 23.63
C VAL A 336 -5.15 6.75 22.67
N CYS A 337 -4.70 6.91 21.42
CA CYS A 337 -5.41 7.68 20.41
C CYS A 337 -6.79 7.08 20.07
N TYR A 338 -6.87 5.76 19.86
CA TYR A 338 -8.15 5.11 19.54
C TYR A 338 -9.15 5.14 20.69
N LEU A 339 -8.69 4.87 21.91
CA LEU A 339 -9.55 4.95 23.10
C LEU A 339 -9.98 6.39 23.41
N GLY A 340 -9.09 7.37 23.18
CA GLY A 340 -9.39 8.79 23.29
C GLY A 340 -10.39 9.25 22.23
N MET A 341 -10.18 8.88 20.96
CA MET A 341 -11.06 9.22 19.85
C MET A 341 -12.47 8.65 20.04
N ALA A 342 -12.58 7.41 20.56
CA ALA A 342 -13.88 6.79 20.84
C ALA A 342 -14.71 7.53 21.89
N LYS A 343 -14.06 8.21 22.84
CA LYS A 343 -14.71 9.00 23.91
C LYS A 343 -14.97 10.46 23.49
N ALA A 344 -14.34 10.91 22.40
CA ALA A 344 -14.48 12.28 21.95
C ALA A 344 -15.85 12.50 21.31
N THR A 345 -16.52 13.55 21.72
CA THR A 345 -17.83 13.99 21.19
C THR A 345 -17.70 15.22 20.29
N ASP A 346 -16.61 15.97 20.43
CA ASP A 346 -16.32 17.14 19.62
C ASP A 346 -15.54 16.77 18.34
N THR A 347 -15.97 17.32 17.21
CA THR A 347 -15.35 17.07 15.90
C THR A 347 -13.88 17.48 15.86
N SER A 348 -13.50 18.55 16.57
CA SER A 348 -12.10 19.01 16.62
C SER A 348 -11.22 18.00 17.34
N ALA A 349 -11.68 17.43 18.45
CA ALA A 349 -10.98 16.39 19.20
C ALA A 349 -10.86 15.10 18.36
N ILE A 350 -11.95 14.68 17.71
CA ILE A 350 -11.95 13.52 16.79
C ILE A 350 -10.92 13.73 15.68
N THR A 351 -10.90 14.92 15.07
CA THR A 351 -9.94 15.28 14.02
C THR A 351 -8.51 15.19 14.51
N LEU A 352 -8.21 15.75 15.68
CA LEU A 352 -6.85 15.72 16.24
C LEU A 352 -6.36 14.28 16.47
N TYR A 353 -7.19 13.41 17.05
CA TYR A 353 -6.87 12.00 17.21
C TYR A 353 -6.68 11.29 15.87
N ALA A 354 -7.54 11.56 14.87
CA ALA A 354 -7.43 10.98 13.54
C ALA A 354 -6.10 11.36 12.84
N LEU A 355 -5.69 12.63 12.94
CA LEU A 355 -4.41 13.10 12.43
C LEU A 355 -3.22 12.46 13.16
N ALA A 356 -3.30 12.31 14.48
CA ALA A 356 -2.27 11.62 15.26
C ALA A 356 -2.16 10.13 14.88
N ILE A 357 -3.28 9.43 14.67
CA ILE A 357 -3.34 8.05 14.20
C ILE A 357 -2.72 7.93 12.82
N ALA A 358 -3.03 8.84 11.89
CA ALA A 358 -2.46 8.86 10.55
C ALA A 358 -0.95 9.11 10.57
N PHE A 359 -0.47 10.03 11.42
CA PHE A 359 0.96 10.28 11.59
C PHE A 359 1.72 9.05 12.08
N LEU A 360 1.24 8.44 13.15
CA LEU A 360 1.86 7.25 13.74
C LEU A 360 1.80 6.06 12.78
N GLY A 361 0.64 5.80 12.14
CA GLY A 361 0.42 4.65 11.28
C GLY A 361 1.33 4.56 10.06
N ASN A 362 1.82 5.70 9.57
CA ASN A 362 2.74 5.75 8.44
C ASN A 362 4.24 5.75 8.85
N ALA A 363 4.53 5.91 10.13
CA ALA A 363 5.89 5.93 10.65
C ALA A 363 6.64 4.61 10.41
N GLY A 364 5.97 3.47 10.65
CA GLY A 364 6.54 2.14 10.45
C GLY A 364 6.60 1.68 9.00
N TYR A 365 5.77 2.28 8.15
CA TYR A 365 5.68 1.95 6.72
C TYR A 365 6.86 2.51 5.90
N ALA A 366 7.24 3.76 6.15
CA ALA A 366 8.14 4.53 5.32
C ALA A 366 9.54 3.90 5.09
N PRO A 367 10.26 3.38 6.11
CA PRO A 367 11.59 2.83 5.91
C PRO A 367 11.62 1.36 5.45
N ILE A 368 10.46 0.67 5.34
CA ILE A 368 10.44 -0.77 5.03
C ILE A 368 11.02 -1.07 3.66
N LEU A 369 10.64 -0.32 2.63
CA LEU A 369 11.07 -0.60 1.26
C LEU A 369 12.58 -0.52 1.09
N ILE A 370 13.21 0.54 1.60
CA ILE A 370 14.66 0.65 1.51
C ILE A 370 15.35 -0.42 2.37
N PHE A 371 14.82 -0.71 3.55
CA PHE A 371 15.32 -1.79 4.38
C PHE A 371 15.30 -3.13 3.64
N LEU A 372 14.20 -3.49 2.99
CA LEU A 372 14.10 -4.74 2.21
C LEU A 372 15.10 -4.76 1.06
N ASN A 373 15.29 -3.65 0.35
CA ASN A 373 16.26 -3.56 -0.74
C ASN A 373 17.71 -3.71 -0.25
N GLU A 374 18.03 -3.24 0.95
CA GLU A 374 19.34 -3.39 1.59
C GLU A 374 19.59 -4.83 2.09
N ARG A 375 18.53 -5.66 2.26
CA ARG A 375 18.64 -7.04 2.77
C ARG A 375 19.09 -8.06 1.73
N PHE A 376 18.94 -7.77 0.44
CA PHE A 376 19.18 -8.72 -0.62
C PHE A 376 20.22 -8.23 -1.64
N PRO A 377 21.14 -9.10 -2.08
CA PRO A 377 22.03 -8.78 -3.19
C PRO A 377 21.24 -8.60 -4.49
N THR A 378 21.80 -7.84 -5.44
CA THR A 378 21.15 -7.44 -6.70
C THR A 378 20.47 -8.60 -7.45
N GLU A 379 21.07 -9.80 -7.44
CA GLU A 379 20.56 -10.98 -8.16
C GLU A 379 19.19 -11.48 -7.70
N ILE A 380 18.87 -11.31 -6.42
CA ILE A 380 17.62 -11.80 -5.80
C ILE A 380 16.83 -10.67 -5.12
N ARG A 381 17.27 -9.42 -5.26
CA ARG A 381 16.69 -8.26 -4.58
C ARG A 381 15.23 -8.05 -4.93
N ALA A 382 14.88 -8.02 -6.22
CA ALA A 382 13.51 -7.81 -6.66
C ALA A 382 12.57 -8.90 -6.14
N SER A 383 12.96 -10.17 -6.25
CA SER A 383 12.18 -11.31 -5.74
C SER A 383 12.09 -11.31 -4.21
N GLY A 384 13.21 -11.05 -3.52
CA GLY A 384 13.26 -11.05 -2.06
C GLY A 384 12.45 -9.91 -1.43
N THR A 385 12.62 -8.70 -1.96
CA THR A 385 11.86 -7.52 -1.54
C THR A 385 10.37 -7.69 -1.84
N GLY A 386 10.03 -8.09 -3.08
CA GLY A 386 8.65 -8.28 -3.50
C GLY A 386 7.93 -9.36 -2.68
N LEU A 387 8.58 -10.49 -2.41
CA LEU A 387 7.99 -11.58 -1.63
C LEU A 387 7.81 -11.17 -0.16
N SER A 388 8.85 -10.57 0.45
CA SER A 388 8.77 -10.06 1.83
C SER A 388 7.66 -9.03 1.99
N TRP A 389 7.56 -8.09 1.05
CA TRP A 389 6.52 -7.06 1.04
C TRP A 389 5.13 -7.66 0.87
N ASN A 390 4.89 -8.41 -0.21
CA ASN A 390 3.54 -8.89 -0.53
C ASN A 390 2.98 -9.84 0.53
N ILE A 391 3.79 -10.76 1.08
CA ILE A 391 3.33 -11.68 2.12
C ILE A 391 3.05 -10.91 3.41
N GLY A 392 3.98 -10.06 3.87
CA GLY A 392 3.80 -9.31 5.11
C GLY A 392 2.61 -8.36 5.06
N PHE A 393 2.45 -7.62 3.96
CA PHE A 393 1.31 -6.70 3.79
C PHE A 393 -0.01 -7.44 3.55
N ALA A 394 -0.01 -8.62 2.91
CA ALA A 394 -1.23 -9.44 2.81
C ALA A 394 -1.70 -9.91 4.19
N LEU A 395 -0.78 -10.42 5.01
CA LEU A 395 -1.09 -10.81 6.40
C LEU A 395 -1.56 -9.60 7.23
N GLY A 396 -0.88 -8.46 7.10
CA GLY A 396 -1.28 -7.21 7.77
C GLY A 396 -2.65 -6.72 7.35
N GLY A 397 -2.98 -6.83 6.06
CA GLY A 397 -4.28 -6.43 5.50
C GLY A 397 -5.45 -7.33 5.91
N MET A 398 -5.18 -8.51 6.47
CA MET A 398 -6.21 -9.37 7.08
C MET A 398 -6.61 -8.89 8.49
N MET A 399 -5.77 -8.11 9.16
CA MET A 399 -6.00 -7.73 10.57
C MET A 399 -7.28 -6.90 10.78
N PRO A 400 -7.70 -5.98 9.91
CA PRO A 400 -9.02 -5.34 10.01
C PRO A 400 -10.19 -6.32 10.08
N THR A 401 -10.11 -7.45 9.35
CA THR A 401 -11.10 -8.52 9.42
C THR A 401 -11.17 -9.10 10.84
N PHE A 402 -10.01 -9.48 11.39
CA PHE A 402 -9.96 -10.11 12.73
C PHE A 402 -10.37 -9.13 13.83
N VAL A 403 -9.99 -7.85 13.74
CA VAL A 403 -10.48 -6.81 14.66
C VAL A 403 -11.99 -6.73 14.62
N SER A 404 -12.59 -6.71 13.42
CA SER A 404 -14.03 -6.60 13.25
C SER A 404 -14.76 -7.88 13.75
N LEU A 405 -14.19 -9.07 13.53
CA LEU A 405 -14.72 -10.34 14.04
C LEU A 405 -14.63 -10.44 15.58
N ALA A 406 -13.55 -9.91 16.16
CA ALA A 406 -13.36 -9.90 17.62
C ALA A 406 -14.23 -8.86 18.34
N SER A 407 -14.95 -8.01 17.59
CA SER A 407 -15.79 -6.95 18.13
C SER A 407 -17.27 -7.33 18.00
N ALA A 408 -17.92 -7.73 19.08
CA ALA A 408 -19.34 -8.08 19.05
C ALA A 408 -20.26 -6.88 18.77
N SER A 409 -19.77 -5.65 19.01
CA SER A 409 -20.49 -4.41 18.75
C SER A 409 -19.54 -3.27 18.37
N PRO A 410 -20.02 -2.19 17.74
CA PRO A 410 -19.21 -1.00 17.46
C PRO A 410 -18.47 -0.43 18.67
N ALA A 411 -19.08 -0.49 19.86
CA ALA A 411 -18.48 -0.01 21.11
C ALA A 411 -17.22 -0.80 21.54
N GLN A 412 -17.05 -2.02 21.06
CA GLN A 412 -15.88 -2.87 21.39
C GLN A 412 -14.72 -2.66 20.41
N ILE A 413 -14.95 -2.06 19.23
CA ILE A 413 -13.92 -1.84 18.21
C ILE A 413 -12.67 -1.13 18.77
N PRO A 414 -12.77 -0.04 19.59
CA PRO A 414 -11.60 0.66 20.10
C PRO A 414 -10.71 -0.23 20.96
N MET A 415 -11.31 -1.10 21.79
CA MET A 415 -10.57 -2.05 22.64
C MET A 415 -9.95 -3.15 21.79
N SER A 416 -10.70 -3.75 20.86
CA SER A 416 -10.17 -4.78 19.94
C SER A 416 -8.99 -4.24 19.13
N LEU A 417 -9.11 -3.06 18.53
CA LEU A 417 -8.01 -2.39 17.83
C LEU A 417 -6.79 -2.24 18.73
N SER A 418 -6.99 -1.75 19.97
CA SER A 418 -5.91 -1.52 20.92
C SER A 418 -5.16 -2.83 21.26
N VAL A 419 -5.88 -3.91 21.51
CA VAL A 419 -5.28 -5.22 21.81
C VAL A 419 -4.49 -5.74 20.59
N PHE A 420 -5.10 -5.73 19.40
CA PHE A 420 -4.41 -6.18 18.18
C PHE A 420 -3.16 -5.35 17.89
N ILE A 421 -3.22 -4.03 18.02
CA ILE A 421 -2.08 -3.14 17.83
C ILE A 421 -0.95 -3.50 18.80
N VAL A 422 -1.23 -3.64 20.11
CA VAL A 422 -0.20 -3.96 21.10
C VAL A 422 0.45 -5.30 20.78
N VAL A 423 -0.35 -6.36 20.55
CA VAL A 423 0.19 -7.70 20.26
C VAL A 423 1.07 -7.71 19.01
N ILE A 424 0.62 -7.06 17.94
CA ILE A 424 1.34 -7.06 16.67
C ILE A 424 2.60 -6.19 16.73
N PHE A 425 2.55 -5.07 17.45
CA PHE A 425 3.74 -4.25 17.63
C PHE A 425 4.76 -4.85 18.60
N VAL A 426 4.37 -5.75 19.50
CA VAL A 426 5.32 -6.60 20.23
C VAL A 426 6.03 -7.55 19.27
N ILE A 427 5.31 -8.21 18.34
CA ILE A 427 5.92 -9.06 17.31
C ILE A 427 6.87 -8.24 16.42
N TYR A 428 6.44 -7.05 16.00
CA TYR A 428 7.26 -6.12 15.22
C TYR A 428 8.55 -5.72 15.95
N LEU A 429 8.47 -5.41 17.24
CA LEU A 429 9.61 -5.06 18.09
C LEU A 429 10.60 -6.22 18.23
N ILE A 430 10.10 -7.45 18.37
CA ILE A 430 10.94 -8.66 18.37
C ILE A 430 11.70 -8.74 17.04
N GLY A 431 11.00 -8.57 15.91
CA GLY A 431 11.61 -8.52 14.58
C GLY A 431 12.64 -7.42 14.48
N ALA A 432 12.31 -6.19 14.91
CA ALA A 432 13.21 -5.04 14.89
C ALA A 432 14.46 -5.24 15.76
N TRP A 433 14.35 -5.96 16.85
CA TRP A 433 15.51 -6.29 17.70
C TRP A 433 16.41 -7.33 17.06
N LEU A 434 15.85 -8.32 16.38
CA LEU A 434 16.59 -9.44 15.76
C LEU A 434 17.23 -9.09 14.41
N ILE A 435 16.72 -8.10 13.67
CA ILE A 435 17.35 -7.69 12.40
C ILE A 435 18.70 -7.01 12.62
N PRO A 436 19.67 -7.16 11.70
CA PRO A 436 20.88 -6.34 11.68
C PRO A 436 20.57 -4.90 11.26
N GLU A 437 21.46 -3.97 11.58
CA GLU A 437 21.46 -2.64 10.95
C GLU A 437 21.86 -2.78 9.48
N THR A 438 21.10 -2.15 8.58
CA THR A 438 21.32 -2.28 7.13
C THR A 438 21.66 -0.94 6.47
N LYS A 439 21.67 0.15 7.22
CA LYS A 439 21.99 1.49 6.68
C LYS A 439 23.34 1.48 5.96
N GLY A 440 23.30 1.75 4.65
CA GLY A 440 24.51 1.79 3.81
C GLY A 440 24.93 0.44 3.21
N ASP A 441 24.24 -0.66 3.52
CA ASP A 441 24.56 -2.02 3.05
C ASP A 441 23.85 -2.38 1.73
N PHE A 442 23.92 -1.47 0.77
CA PHE A 442 23.31 -1.67 -0.54
C PHE A 442 24.29 -2.39 -1.48
N ARG A 443 24.20 -3.71 -1.59
CA ARG A 443 25.08 -4.59 -2.37
C ARG A 443 24.52 -4.91 -3.75
#